data_4123542f3eacff65ea09bb6262dcbcfc
#
_entry.id   4123542f3eacff65ea09bb6262dcbcfc
#
_cell.length_a   1.000
_cell.length_b   1.000
_cell.length_c   1.000
_cell.angle_alpha   90.00
_cell.angle_beta   90.00
_cell.angle_gamma   90.00
#
_symmetry.space_group_name_H-M   'P 1'
#
loop_
_entity.id
_entity.type
_entity.pdbx_description
1 polymer ?
#
loop_
_entity_poly.entity_id
_entity_poly.type
_entity_poly.pdbx_seq_one_letter_code
_entity_poly.pdbx_strand_id
1 'polypeptide(L)'
;RRILRSYPIARAKVPELRMILVAGPRIDPASLNAPAGVEVRAFVPDLDRHLAACDLALVQGGLTTCMELTAAGTPFLYFPLRNHFEQNVHVAYRLDRYSAGRRMEFAASTPDTIADAMAAALRKPAEFKIVESDGASRAARMLADLL
;
A
#
# COMPACT_ATOMS: atom_id res chain seq x y z
N ARG A 1 11.00 -10.02 -4.77
CA ARG A 1 11.04 -11.51 -4.72
C ARG A 1 10.29 -12.08 -3.51
N ARG A 2 10.42 -11.52 -2.29
CA ARG A 2 9.74 -12.05 -1.10
C ARG A 2 8.21 -11.97 -1.23
N ILE A 3 7.67 -10.86 -1.70
CA ILE A 3 6.23 -10.69 -1.99
C ILE A 3 5.74 -11.72 -3.03
N LEU A 4 6.52 -11.97 -4.09
CA LEU A 4 6.15 -13.01 -5.07
C LEU A 4 6.08 -14.41 -4.45
N ARG A 5 6.96 -14.72 -3.49
CA ARG A 5 6.92 -16.00 -2.77
C ARG A 5 5.74 -16.10 -1.79
N SER A 6 5.24 -14.98 -1.27
CA SER A 6 4.06 -14.99 -0.40
C SER A 6 2.75 -15.20 -1.16
N TYR A 7 2.72 -14.89 -2.47
CA TYR A 7 1.50 -14.96 -3.26
C TYR A 7 0.87 -16.37 -3.30
N PRO A 8 1.57 -17.48 -3.66
CA PRO A 8 0.96 -18.79 -3.71
C PRO A 8 0.44 -19.23 -2.33
N ILE A 9 1.10 -18.85 -1.24
CA ILE A 9 0.67 -19.15 0.12
C ILE A 9 -0.62 -18.36 0.46
N ALA A 10 -0.66 -17.09 0.09
CA ALA A 10 -1.86 -16.26 0.29
C ALA A 10 -3.03 -16.77 -0.58
N ARG A 11 -2.78 -17.15 -1.83
CA ARG A 11 -3.79 -17.70 -2.73
C ARG A 11 -4.40 -19.02 -2.23
N ALA A 12 -3.62 -19.84 -1.56
CA ALA A 12 -4.16 -21.06 -0.93
C ALA A 12 -5.20 -20.73 0.17
N LYS A 13 -5.12 -19.52 0.79
CA LYS A 13 -6.05 -19.03 1.81
C LYS A 13 -7.19 -18.17 1.24
N VAL A 14 -6.96 -17.59 0.06
CA VAL A 14 -7.90 -16.75 -0.69
C VAL A 14 -7.83 -17.16 -2.16
N PRO A 15 -8.61 -18.18 -2.60
CA PRO A 15 -8.49 -18.80 -3.92
C PRO A 15 -8.66 -17.82 -5.10
N GLU A 16 -9.49 -16.80 -4.94
CA GLU A 16 -9.76 -15.78 -5.96
C GLU A 16 -8.68 -14.68 -6.05
N LEU A 17 -7.64 -14.77 -5.22
CA LEU A 17 -6.59 -13.76 -5.18
C LEU A 17 -5.88 -13.62 -6.53
N ARG A 18 -5.85 -12.38 -7.02
CA ARG A 18 -5.02 -11.95 -8.15
C ARG A 18 -4.13 -10.82 -7.69
N MET A 19 -2.98 -10.66 -8.31
CA MET A 19 -2.02 -9.63 -7.94
C MET A 19 -1.49 -8.91 -9.18
N ILE A 20 -1.45 -7.59 -9.12
CA ILE A 20 -0.67 -6.76 -10.03
C ILE A 20 0.57 -6.30 -9.25
N LEU A 21 1.76 -6.64 -9.75
CA LEU A 21 3.03 -6.19 -9.19
C LEU A 21 3.60 -5.08 -10.08
N VAL A 22 3.68 -3.87 -9.57
CA VAL A 22 4.35 -2.76 -10.27
C VAL A 22 5.81 -2.73 -9.86
N ALA A 23 6.69 -3.16 -10.79
CA ALA A 23 8.11 -3.35 -10.51
C ALA A 23 8.91 -2.04 -10.48
N GLY A 24 8.40 -1.00 -11.14
CA GLY A 24 9.11 0.27 -11.35
C GLY A 24 10.14 0.19 -12.50
N PRO A 25 10.68 1.34 -12.92
CA PRO A 25 11.48 1.44 -14.15
C PRO A 25 12.86 0.77 -14.07
N ARG A 26 13.32 0.41 -12.87
CA ARG A 26 14.65 -0.17 -12.63
C ARG A 26 14.69 -1.68 -12.63
N ILE A 27 13.55 -2.34 -12.72
CA ILE A 27 13.45 -3.80 -12.68
C ILE A 27 12.76 -4.28 -13.95
N ASP A 28 13.44 -5.15 -14.71
CA ASP A 28 12.82 -5.82 -15.84
C ASP A 28 11.74 -6.80 -15.32
N PRO A 29 10.47 -6.62 -15.70
CA PRO A 29 9.38 -7.51 -15.32
C PRO A 29 9.66 -8.98 -15.63
N ALA A 30 10.27 -9.30 -16.78
CA ALA A 30 10.59 -10.65 -17.20
C ALA A 30 11.57 -11.36 -16.26
N SER A 31 12.43 -10.59 -15.56
CA SER A 31 13.41 -11.13 -14.61
C SER A 31 12.81 -11.64 -13.29
N LEU A 32 11.52 -11.40 -13.06
CA LEU A 32 10.90 -11.64 -11.75
C LEU A 32 10.31 -13.03 -11.58
N ASN A 33 10.19 -13.84 -12.65
CA ASN A 33 9.63 -15.21 -12.62
C ASN A 33 8.34 -15.27 -11.77
N ALA A 34 7.35 -14.47 -12.16
CA ALA A 34 6.11 -14.36 -11.39
C ALA A 34 5.27 -15.64 -11.49
N PRO A 35 4.66 -16.10 -10.39
CA PRO A 35 3.76 -17.27 -10.43
C PRO A 35 2.46 -16.94 -11.17
N ALA A 36 1.76 -17.99 -11.63
CA ALA A 36 0.45 -17.86 -12.27
C ALA A 36 -0.55 -17.11 -11.36
N GLY A 37 -1.22 -16.10 -11.91
CA GLY A 37 -2.12 -15.21 -11.17
C GLY A 37 -1.48 -13.91 -10.67
N VAL A 38 -0.18 -13.72 -10.93
CA VAL A 38 0.50 -12.43 -10.74
C VAL A 38 0.83 -11.83 -12.09
N GLU A 39 0.30 -10.64 -12.33
CA GLU A 39 0.65 -9.80 -13.48
C GLU A 39 1.75 -8.82 -13.07
N VAL A 40 2.90 -8.85 -13.77
CA VAL A 40 4.01 -7.93 -13.51
C VAL A 40 3.99 -6.81 -14.54
N ARG A 41 3.96 -5.57 -14.07
CA ARG A 41 4.04 -4.37 -14.90
C ARG A 41 5.23 -3.52 -14.50
N ALA A 42 5.95 -2.95 -15.45
CA ALA A 42 7.01 -1.98 -15.15
C ALA A 42 6.41 -0.68 -14.62
N PHE A 43 5.28 -0.26 -15.18
CA PHE A 43 4.58 0.97 -14.87
C PHE A 43 3.07 0.78 -15.08
N VAL A 44 2.27 1.52 -14.32
CA VAL A 44 0.83 1.68 -14.54
C VAL A 44 0.50 3.18 -14.56
N PRO A 45 -0.25 3.66 -15.56
CA PRO A 45 -0.77 5.02 -15.53
C PRO A 45 -1.83 5.13 -14.42
N ASP A 46 -2.05 6.34 -13.94
CA ASP A 46 -3.08 6.62 -12.92
C ASP A 46 -3.04 5.63 -11.74
N LEU A 47 -1.85 5.47 -11.14
CA LEU A 47 -1.62 4.51 -10.04
C LEU A 47 -2.61 4.71 -8.89
N ASP A 48 -2.98 5.94 -8.58
CA ASP A 48 -3.96 6.30 -7.57
C ASP A 48 -5.32 5.61 -7.80
N ARG A 49 -5.78 5.54 -9.06
CA ARG A 49 -7.02 4.83 -9.42
C ARG A 49 -6.90 3.32 -9.21
N HIS A 50 -5.74 2.74 -9.54
CA HIS A 50 -5.49 1.33 -9.27
C HIS A 50 -5.47 1.04 -7.77
N LEU A 51 -4.86 1.92 -6.98
CA LEU A 51 -4.82 1.82 -5.53
C LEU A 51 -6.22 1.97 -4.91
N ALA A 52 -7.04 2.89 -5.41
CA ALA A 52 -8.42 3.05 -4.94
C ALA A 52 -9.34 1.87 -5.31
N ALA A 53 -9.03 1.16 -6.40
CA ALA A 53 -9.85 0.04 -6.90
C ALA A 53 -9.43 -1.34 -6.37
N CYS A 54 -8.27 -1.46 -5.71
CA CYS A 54 -7.82 -2.75 -5.20
C CYS A 54 -8.37 -3.05 -3.81
N ASP A 55 -8.55 -4.32 -3.49
CA ASP A 55 -9.02 -4.77 -2.16
C ASP A 55 -7.92 -4.72 -1.10
N LEU A 56 -6.65 -4.74 -1.53
CA LEU A 56 -5.48 -4.67 -0.65
C LEU A 56 -4.26 -4.17 -1.41
N ALA A 57 -3.55 -3.20 -0.87
CA ALA A 57 -2.27 -2.75 -1.40
C ALA A 57 -1.09 -3.21 -0.51
N LEU A 58 0.05 -3.53 -1.14
CA LEU A 58 1.32 -3.75 -0.45
C LEU A 58 2.30 -2.68 -0.93
N VAL A 59 2.72 -1.81 -0.04
CA VAL A 59 3.51 -0.62 -0.38
C VAL A 59 4.74 -0.43 0.51
N GLN A 60 5.68 0.39 0.08
CA GLN A 60 6.92 0.61 0.83
C GLN A 60 6.75 1.52 2.05
N GLY A 61 5.75 2.36 2.10
CA GLY A 61 5.54 3.32 3.19
C GLY A 61 5.94 4.75 2.82
N GLY A 62 5.96 5.10 1.53
CA GLY A 62 6.10 6.48 1.08
C GLY A 62 4.86 7.32 1.45
N LEU A 63 5.06 8.58 1.85
CA LEU A 63 3.99 9.45 2.37
C LEU A 63 2.82 9.56 1.40
N THR A 64 3.09 9.92 0.14
CA THR A 64 2.05 10.15 -0.89
C THR A 64 1.15 8.92 -1.04
N THR A 65 1.74 7.76 -1.35
CA THR A 65 0.99 6.52 -1.57
C THR A 65 0.21 6.07 -0.34
N CYS A 66 0.79 6.20 0.86
CA CYS A 66 0.09 5.86 2.10
C CYS A 66 -1.10 6.80 2.35
N MET A 67 -0.96 8.08 2.08
CA MET A 67 -2.06 9.04 2.26
C MET A 67 -3.16 8.89 1.19
N GLU A 68 -2.80 8.56 -0.06
CA GLU A 68 -3.75 8.23 -1.13
C GLU A 68 -4.59 6.99 -0.75
N LEU A 69 -3.95 5.91 -0.29
CA LEU A 69 -4.64 4.71 0.20
C LEU A 69 -5.54 5.01 1.41
N THR A 70 -5.07 5.84 2.33
CA THR A 70 -5.85 6.23 3.51
C THR A 70 -7.08 7.04 3.10
N ALA A 71 -6.92 7.99 2.16
CA ALA A 71 -8.03 8.80 1.65
C ALA A 71 -9.04 7.98 0.85
N ALA A 72 -8.57 6.96 0.10
CA ALA A 72 -9.44 6.03 -0.63
C ALA A 72 -10.13 5.00 0.28
N GLY A 73 -9.72 4.86 1.54
CA GLY A 73 -10.21 3.81 2.43
C GLY A 73 -9.74 2.41 2.06
N THR A 74 -8.71 2.29 1.23
CA THR A 74 -8.20 1.01 0.76
C THR A 74 -7.30 0.36 1.81
N PRO A 75 -7.54 -0.90 2.22
CA PRO A 75 -6.65 -1.62 3.12
C PRO A 75 -5.23 -1.74 2.57
N PHE A 76 -4.21 -1.58 3.41
CA PHE A 76 -2.84 -1.77 2.94
C PHE A 76 -1.88 -2.26 4.02
N LEU A 77 -0.87 -3.01 3.56
CA LEU A 77 0.32 -3.35 4.34
C LEU A 77 1.45 -2.45 3.88
N TYR A 78 2.16 -1.83 4.81
CA TYR A 78 3.30 -0.99 4.45
C TYR A 78 4.59 -1.47 5.11
N PHE A 79 5.68 -1.38 4.35
CA PHE A 79 7.01 -1.85 4.71
C PHE A 79 7.98 -0.67 4.69
N PRO A 80 8.11 0.09 5.79
CA PRO A 80 9.03 1.22 5.82
C PRO A 80 10.47 0.77 5.67
N LEU A 81 11.28 1.57 5.00
CA LEU A 81 12.73 1.35 4.93
C LEU A 81 13.34 1.52 6.31
N ARG A 82 14.20 0.57 6.71
CA ARG A 82 14.76 0.48 8.06
C ARG A 82 15.36 1.80 8.58
N ASN A 83 16.09 2.52 7.74
CA ASN A 83 16.80 3.73 8.12
C ASN A 83 16.20 5.00 7.50
N HIS A 84 14.91 5.01 7.18
CA HIS A 84 14.25 6.16 6.58
C HIS A 84 13.42 6.88 7.63
N PHE A 85 13.94 8.00 8.14
CA PHE A 85 13.31 8.75 9.23
C PHE A 85 11.85 9.13 8.93
N GLU A 86 11.59 9.72 7.76
CA GLU A 86 10.24 10.12 7.37
C GLU A 86 9.25 8.96 7.43
N GLN A 87 9.60 7.81 6.85
CA GLN A 87 8.71 6.64 6.81
C GLN A 87 8.47 6.04 8.21
N ASN A 88 9.50 6.05 9.06
CA ASN A 88 9.42 5.43 10.37
C ASN A 88 8.79 6.33 11.43
N VAL A 89 8.83 7.65 11.26
CA VAL A 89 8.33 8.63 12.23
C VAL A 89 7.10 9.36 11.69
N HIS A 90 7.26 10.14 10.62
CA HIS A 90 6.17 11.01 10.15
C HIS A 90 5.03 10.24 9.50
N VAL A 91 5.34 9.28 8.62
CA VAL A 91 4.30 8.46 7.98
C VAL A 91 3.61 7.58 9.02
N ALA A 92 4.38 6.89 9.86
CA ALA A 92 3.83 6.05 10.92
C ALA A 92 2.88 6.84 11.84
N TYR A 93 3.30 8.02 12.33
CA TYR A 93 2.46 8.89 13.16
C TYR A 93 1.15 9.31 12.47
N ARG A 94 1.21 9.66 11.16
CA ARG A 94 0.00 10.01 10.40
C ARG A 94 -0.93 8.83 10.25
N LEU A 95 -0.40 7.66 9.92
CA LEU A 95 -1.20 6.44 9.75
C LEU A 95 -1.87 6.02 11.06
N ASP A 96 -1.17 6.09 12.19
CA ASP A 96 -1.73 5.83 13.52
C ASP A 96 -2.90 6.78 13.84
N ARG A 97 -2.77 8.08 13.49
CA ARG A 97 -3.83 9.06 13.68
C ARG A 97 -5.12 8.69 12.93
N TYR A 98 -4.99 8.14 11.72
CA TYR A 98 -6.13 7.71 10.90
C TYR A 98 -6.52 6.26 11.12
N SER A 99 -5.84 5.52 11.98
CA SER A 99 -5.99 4.07 12.15
C SER A 99 -5.84 3.32 10.82
N ALA A 100 -4.94 3.80 9.94
CA ALA A 100 -4.79 3.36 8.58
C ALA A 100 -3.53 2.53 8.37
N GLY A 101 -3.65 1.51 7.50
CA GLY A 101 -2.56 0.64 7.13
C GLY A 101 -2.03 -0.25 8.26
N ARG A 102 -1.44 -1.36 7.90
CA ARG A 102 -0.75 -2.23 8.84
C ARG A 102 0.75 -2.20 8.57
N ARG A 103 1.52 -1.77 9.57
CA ARG A 103 2.99 -1.78 9.51
C ARG A 103 3.52 -3.21 9.51
N MET A 104 4.48 -3.46 8.65
CA MET A 104 5.22 -4.72 8.54
C MET A 104 6.72 -4.42 8.55
N GLU A 105 7.48 -5.13 9.38
CA GLU A 105 8.94 -5.03 9.36
C GLU A 105 9.52 -5.96 8.31
N PHE A 106 10.01 -5.42 7.19
CA PHE A 106 10.47 -6.25 6.07
C PHE A 106 11.56 -7.25 6.45
N ALA A 107 12.48 -6.90 7.32
CA ALA A 107 13.56 -7.78 7.76
C ALA A 107 13.04 -9.01 8.54
N ALA A 108 12.00 -8.82 9.35
CA ALA A 108 11.39 -9.88 10.16
C ALA A 108 10.26 -10.63 9.43
N SER A 109 9.77 -10.11 8.30
CA SER A 109 8.66 -10.73 7.58
C SER A 109 9.13 -11.88 6.69
N THR A 110 8.57 -13.06 6.87
CA THR A 110 8.72 -14.21 5.96
C THR A 110 7.64 -14.22 4.89
N PRO A 111 7.75 -15.01 3.80
CA PRO A 111 6.66 -15.19 2.87
C PRO A 111 5.34 -15.63 3.54
N ASP A 112 5.42 -16.50 4.55
CA ASP A 112 4.25 -17.00 5.30
C ASP A 112 3.60 -15.87 6.10
N THR A 113 4.37 -15.10 6.88
CA THR A 113 3.82 -13.99 7.68
C THR A 113 3.22 -12.88 6.81
N ILE A 114 3.78 -12.64 5.61
CA ILE A 114 3.19 -11.71 4.64
C ILE A 114 1.88 -12.28 4.10
N ALA A 115 1.85 -13.56 3.72
CA ALA A 115 0.65 -14.23 3.23
C ALA A 115 -0.48 -14.23 4.28
N ASP A 116 -0.15 -14.47 5.54
CA ASP A 116 -1.10 -14.41 6.66
C ASP A 116 -1.67 -13.00 6.82
N ALA A 117 -0.81 -12.00 6.76
CA ALA A 117 -1.22 -10.60 6.84
C ALA A 117 -2.12 -10.20 5.67
N MET A 118 -1.81 -10.64 4.43
CA MET A 118 -2.64 -10.43 3.26
C MET A 118 -4.02 -11.06 3.43
N ALA A 119 -4.08 -12.34 3.78
CA ALA A 119 -5.34 -13.05 3.97
C ALA A 119 -6.20 -12.45 5.11
N ALA A 120 -5.57 -11.99 6.18
CA ALA A 120 -6.26 -11.33 7.29
C ALA A 120 -6.85 -9.97 6.85
N ALA A 121 -6.07 -9.17 6.11
CA ALA A 121 -6.52 -7.87 5.64
C ALA A 121 -7.66 -7.96 4.62
N LEU A 122 -7.63 -8.96 3.72
CA LEU A 122 -8.69 -9.18 2.73
C LEU A 122 -10.01 -9.66 3.33
N ARG A 123 -9.99 -10.23 4.54
CA ARG A 123 -11.21 -10.72 5.22
C ARG A 123 -11.90 -9.66 6.08
N LYS A 124 -11.20 -8.59 6.42
CA LYS A 124 -11.72 -7.56 7.33
C LYS A 124 -11.81 -6.23 6.59
N PRO A 125 -12.97 -5.56 6.59
CA PRO A 125 -13.09 -4.21 6.06
C PRO A 125 -12.10 -3.25 6.73
N ALA A 126 -11.59 -2.29 5.99
CA ALA A 126 -10.80 -1.21 6.55
C ALA A 126 -11.70 -0.25 7.33
N GLU A 127 -11.34 0.04 8.57
CA GLU A 127 -12.03 0.98 9.45
C GLU A 127 -11.15 2.22 9.65
N PHE A 128 -10.89 2.97 8.56
CA PHE A 128 -10.09 4.18 8.65
C PHE A 128 -10.92 5.36 9.13
N LYS A 129 -10.31 6.26 9.88
CA LYS A 129 -10.91 7.55 10.17
C LYS A 129 -10.97 8.37 8.88
N ILE A 130 -12.03 9.14 8.72
CA ILE A 130 -12.24 10.00 7.55
C ILE A 130 -11.06 10.97 7.41
N VAL A 131 -10.51 11.06 6.21
CA VAL A 131 -9.50 12.03 5.83
C VAL A 131 -10.19 13.21 5.18
N GLU A 132 -9.98 14.41 5.72
CA GLU A 132 -10.42 15.64 5.06
C GLU A 132 -9.58 15.86 3.79
N SER A 133 -10.22 15.84 2.63
CA SER A 133 -9.56 15.95 1.32
C SER A 133 -9.65 17.35 0.70
N ASP A 134 -10.27 18.32 1.38
CA ASP A 134 -10.49 19.69 0.91
C ASP A 134 -9.35 20.68 1.23
N GLY A 135 -8.17 20.18 1.61
CA GLY A 135 -7.04 20.99 2.08
C GLY A 135 -6.63 22.11 1.11
N ALA A 136 -6.64 21.84 -0.20
CA ALA A 136 -6.33 22.86 -1.22
C ALA A 136 -7.37 24.01 -1.21
N SER A 137 -8.65 23.69 -1.10
CA SER A 137 -9.73 24.68 -1.04
C SER A 137 -9.68 25.49 0.26
N ARG A 138 -9.34 24.85 1.38
CA ARG A 138 -9.14 25.57 2.66
C ARG A 138 -7.95 26.51 2.58
N ALA A 139 -6.82 26.06 2.06
CA ALA A 139 -5.64 26.88 1.86
C ALA A 139 -5.92 28.09 0.97
N ALA A 140 -6.64 27.88 -0.14
CA ALA A 140 -7.02 28.97 -1.03
C ALA A 140 -7.90 30.03 -0.35
N ARG A 141 -8.88 29.59 0.47
CA ARG A 141 -9.69 30.54 1.26
C ARG A 141 -8.83 31.32 2.26
N MET A 142 -7.97 30.63 3.02
CA MET A 142 -7.08 31.29 3.99
C MET A 142 -6.15 32.31 3.33
N LEU A 143 -5.67 32.05 2.13
CA LEU A 143 -4.85 33.00 1.36
C LEU A 143 -5.68 34.20 0.88
N ALA A 144 -6.91 33.97 0.42
CA ALA A 144 -7.80 35.04 0.00
C ALA A 144 -8.17 35.99 1.14
N ASP A 145 -8.30 35.47 2.37
CA ASP A 145 -8.59 36.28 3.57
C ASP A 145 -7.41 37.18 4.00
N LEU A 146 -6.21 36.98 3.42
CA LEU A 146 -5.03 37.82 3.67
C LEU A 146 -4.87 38.98 2.68
N LEU A 147 -5.69 39.03 1.61
CA LEU A 147 -5.68 40.08 0.57
C LEU A 147 -6.75 41.12 0.82
#